data_42d2403e68ec2af837e6213875584cea
#
_entry.id   42d2403e68ec2af837e6213875584cea
#
_cell.length_a   1.000
_cell.length_b   1.000
_cell.length_c   1.000
_cell.angle_alpha   90.00
_cell.angle_beta   90.00
_cell.angle_gamma   90.00
#
_symmetry.space_group_name_H-M   'P 1'
#
loop_
_entity.id
_entity.type
_entity.pdbx_description
1 polymer ?
#
loop_
_entity_poly.entity_id
_entity_poly.type
_entity_poly.pdbx_seq_one_letter_code
_entity_poly.pdbx_strand_id
1 'polypeptide(L)'
;MCKCCSTEKDVYLPQLATVEKSRLMNATELYIRLSMDNGQFEYKPGQFVEVSVAGMGEAPISISSSPTKKDGFELVVRKVGNVTNAIHKLKAGDKLGIRGPYGNGCYPTEEAKGKNLIFICGGIGLVPQRSFINYVLDNRDDYGELTVLLGTKCHTQRFFHSELEAWTKRDDIHFLETIDQADDCWEGNVGVVTTLIPKIETELSSAQIFVCGPPIMYKFVLLALEEDKVPHENIYLNLERKMKCGVGKCGHCQMNDKYVCIEGPVFRYSDLGSVPEAI
;
A
#
# COMPACT_ATOMS: atom_id res chain seq x y z
N MET A 1 -4.99 -33.28 33.65
CA MET A 1 -4.82 -32.64 32.34
C MET A 1 -4.78 -31.14 32.58
N CYS A 2 -3.61 -30.52 32.36
CA CYS A 2 -3.41 -29.10 32.64
C CYS A 2 -4.11 -28.25 31.59
N LYS A 3 -5.02 -27.36 32.02
CA LYS A 3 -5.80 -26.44 31.15
C LYS A 3 -5.02 -25.18 30.72
N CYS A 4 -3.68 -25.22 30.71
CA CYS A 4 -2.82 -24.06 30.49
C CYS A 4 -2.24 -23.96 29.07
N CYS A 5 -2.76 -24.69 28.10
CA CYS A 5 -2.41 -24.47 26.68
C CYS A 5 -3.58 -23.80 25.95
N SER A 6 -3.88 -22.55 26.32
CA SER A 6 -4.46 -21.61 25.38
C SER A 6 -3.38 -21.37 24.33
N THR A 7 -3.62 -21.74 23.10
CA THR A 7 -2.75 -21.46 21.95
C THR A 7 -2.79 -19.95 21.66
N GLU A 8 -2.17 -19.14 22.55
CA GLU A 8 -1.82 -17.77 22.17
C GLU A 8 -0.86 -17.90 21.00
N LYS A 9 -1.27 -17.36 19.86
CA LYS A 9 -0.49 -17.35 18.64
C LYS A 9 0.80 -16.58 18.93
N ASP A 10 1.94 -17.25 18.92
CA ASP A 10 3.23 -16.58 19.15
C ASP A 10 3.45 -15.56 18.02
N VAL A 11 3.40 -14.27 18.38
CA VAL A 11 3.52 -13.16 17.42
C VAL A 11 4.90 -13.08 16.76
N TYR A 12 5.87 -13.82 17.27
CA TYR A 12 7.25 -13.88 16.73
C TYR A 12 7.50 -15.11 15.86
N LEU A 13 6.61 -16.10 15.89
CA LEU A 13 6.78 -17.32 15.10
C LEU A 13 6.16 -17.14 13.71
N PRO A 14 6.98 -17.15 12.63
CA PRO A 14 6.45 -17.09 11.28
C PRO A 14 5.61 -18.33 10.93
N GLN A 15 4.50 -18.13 10.26
CA GLN A 15 3.72 -19.21 9.65
C GLN A 15 4.20 -19.41 8.23
N LEU A 16 4.25 -20.68 7.77
CA LEU A 16 4.69 -20.97 6.42
C LEU A 16 3.63 -20.59 5.39
N ALA A 17 4.10 -20.00 4.31
CA ALA A 17 3.33 -19.71 3.11
C ALA A 17 4.06 -20.25 1.88
N THR A 18 3.27 -20.68 0.90
CA THR A 18 3.75 -21.16 -0.39
C THR A 18 3.67 -20.06 -1.43
N VAL A 19 4.73 -19.90 -2.20
CA VAL A 19 4.74 -19.03 -3.39
C VAL A 19 3.93 -19.70 -4.48
N GLU A 20 2.78 -19.14 -4.84
CA GLU A 20 1.97 -19.62 -5.96
C GLU A 20 2.43 -19.05 -7.29
N LYS A 21 2.83 -17.79 -7.28
CA LYS A 21 3.29 -17.07 -8.46
C LYS A 21 4.36 -16.06 -8.09
N SER A 22 5.40 -15.99 -8.91
CA SER A 22 6.47 -15.00 -8.80
C SER A 22 6.77 -14.45 -10.19
N ARG A 23 6.75 -13.12 -10.36
CA ARG A 23 6.97 -12.46 -11.64
C ARG A 23 7.62 -11.10 -11.46
N LEU A 24 8.74 -10.84 -12.13
CA LEU A 24 9.29 -9.49 -12.26
C LEU A 24 8.29 -8.60 -13.01
N MET A 25 8.01 -7.44 -12.47
CA MET A 25 7.13 -6.45 -13.07
C MET A 25 7.92 -5.41 -13.88
N ASN A 26 9.10 -5.07 -13.37
CA ASN A 26 10.12 -4.24 -14.00
C ASN A 26 11.50 -4.62 -13.44
N ALA A 27 12.52 -3.81 -13.59
CA ALA A 27 13.89 -4.12 -13.15
C ALA A 27 14.04 -4.30 -11.62
N THR A 28 13.18 -3.70 -10.81
CA THR A 28 13.33 -3.63 -9.35
C THR A 28 12.15 -4.18 -8.55
N GLU A 29 10.97 -4.31 -9.13
CA GLU A 29 9.76 -4.77 -8.46
C GLU A 29 9.40 -6.21 -8.86
N LEU A 30 9.24 -7.07 -7.86
CA LEU A 30 8.76 -8.44 -7.97
C LEU A 30 7.32 -8.53 -7.43
N TYR A 31 6.41 -8.97 -8.27
CA TYR A 31 5.10 -9.44 -7.83
C TYR A 31 5.21 -10.88 -7.33
N ILE A 32 4.62 -11.14 -6.16
CA ILE A 32 4.52 -12.47 -5.57
C ILE A 32 3.12 -12.71 -5.03
N ARG A 33 2.52 -13.87 -5.37
CA ARG A 33 1.27 -14.33 -4.79
C ARG A 33 1.56 -15.49 -3.86
N LEU A 34 0.93 -15.45 -2.68
CA LEU A 34 1.16 -16.37 -1.58
C LEU A 34 -0.15 -17.01 -1.12
N SER A 35 -0.09 -18.28 -0.74
CA SER A 35 -1.12 -18.96 0.05
C SER A 35 -0.52 -19.45 1.37
N MET A 36 -1.29 -19.32 2.46
CA MET A 36 -0.86 -19.84 3.76
C MET A 36 -1.04 -21.34 3.82
N ASP A 37 -0.02 -22.07 4.30
CA ASP A 37 -0.07 -23.52 4.42
C ASP A 37 -1.09 -24.03 5.44
N ASN A 38 -1.47 -23.20 6.40
CA ASN A 38 -2.39 -23.53 7.48
C ASN A 38 -3.81 -22.99 7.29
N GLY A 39 -4.17 -22.53 6.10
CA GLY A 39 -5.51 -22.08 5.78
C GLY A 39 -5.64 -20.59 5.42
N GLN A 40 -6.76 -19.96 5.78
CA GLN A 40 -7.06 -18.61 5.37
C GLN A 40 -6.22 -17.55 6.10
N PHE A 41 -5.90 -16.48 5.37
CA PHE A 41 -5.22 -15.30 5.89
C PHE A 41 -6.15 -14.10 5.78
N GLU A 42 -6.69 -13.67 6.92
CA GLU A 42 -7.59 -12.53 7.00
C GLU A 42 -6.80 -11.25 7.28
N TYR A 43 -7.07 -10.20 6.51
CA TYR A 43 -6.44 -8.90 6.65
C TYR A 43 -7.40 -7.79 6.21
N LYS A 44 -7.03 -6.54 6.54
CA LYS A 44 -7.74 -5.33 6.10
C LYS A 44 -6.87 -4.55 5.11
N PRO A 45 -7.47 -3.78 4.19
CA PRO A 45 -6.71 -2.88 3.32
C PRO A 45 -5.84 -1.93 4.13
N GLY A 46 -4.57 -1.78 3.73
CA GLY A 46 -3.58 -0.96 4.44
C GLY A 46 -2.65 -1.74 5.37
N GLN A 47 -2.96 -2.98 5.71
CA GLN A 47 -2.07 -3.82 6.53
C GLN A 47 -0.85 -4.33 5.76
N PHE A 48 0.16 -4.75 6.51
CA PHE A 48 1.41 -5.33 6.01
C PHE A 48 1.74 -6.64 6.73
N VAL A 49 2.74 -7.33 6.22
CA VAL A 49 3.31 -8.56 6.82
C VAL A 49 4.82 -8.41 6.97
N GLU A 50 5.40 -9.07 7.97
CA GLU A 50 6.84 -9.36 7.99
C GLU A 50 7.07 -10.64 7.19
N VAL A 51 7.80 -10.51 6.10
CA VAL A 51 8.18 -11.64 5.23
C VAL A 51 9.54 -12.15 5.67
N SER A 52 9.58 -13.41 6.08
CA SER A 52 10.76 -14.08 6.62
C SER A 52 11.35 -15.04 5.59
N VAL A 53 12.64 -14.92 5.32
CA VAL A 53 13.41 -15.85 4.50
C VAL A 53 14.45 -16.54 5.39
N ALA A 54 14.41 -17.85 5.46
CA ALA A 54 15.28 -18.65 6.35
C ALA A 54 16.76 -18.31 6.13
N GLY A 55 17.46 -18.00 7.22
CA GLY A 55 18.88 -17.63 7.21
C GLY A 55 19.19 -16.21 6.73
N MET A 56 18.19 -15.44 6.28
CA MET A 56 18.39 -14.07 5.75
C MET A 56 17.78 -12.97 6.63
N GLY A 57 16.67 -13.26 7.33
CA GLY A 57 15.96 -12.32 8.17
C GLY A 57 14.56 -11.99 7.65
N GLU A 58 14.02 -10.86 8.08
CA GLU A 58 12.65 -10.41 7.79
C GLU A 58 12.62 -9.01 7.18
N ALA A 59 11.56 -8.72 6.43
CA ALA A 59 11.27 -7.40 5.89
C ALA A 59 9.75 -7.13 5.91
N PRO A 60 9.33 -5.90 6.30
CA PRO A 60 7.92 -5.49 6.23
C PRO A 60 7.53 -5.24 4.78
N ILE A 61 6.43 -5.85 4.35
CA ILE A 61 5.90 -5.71 2.99
C ILE A 61 4.40 -5.47 3.08
N SER A 62 3.92 -4.41 2.45
CA SER A 62 2.49 -4.08 2.37
C SER A 62 1.72 -5.13 1.58
N ILE A 63 0.52 -5.48 2.05
CA ILE A 63 -0.40 -6.35 1.33
C ILE A 63 -1.05 -5.53 0.21
N SER A 64 -0.94 -6.00 -1.03
CA SER A 64 -1.37 -5.29 -2.23
C SER A 64 -2.71 -5.77 -2.80
N SER A 65 -3.17 -6.96 -2.43
CA SER A 65 -4.45 -7.50 -2.88
C SER A 65 -5.64 -6.99 -2.06
N SER A 66 -6.82 -7.04 -2.66
CA SER A 66 -8.09 -6.86 -1.94
C SER A 66 -8.36 -8.06 -1.02
N PRO A 67 -8.83 -7.84 0.24
CA PRO A 67 -9.22 -8.92 1.14
C PRO A 67 -10.50 -9.66 0.73
N THR A 68 -11.18 -9.23 -0.33
CA THR A 68 -12.30 -9.95 -0.93
C THR A 68 -11.88 -11.28 -1.54
N LYS A 69 -10.62 -11.38 -2.00
CA LYS A 69 -10.02 -12.60 -2.54
C LYS A 69 -9.51 -13.48 -1.40
N LYS A 70 -10.18 -14.61 -1.15
CA LYS A 70 -9.91 -15.49 0.00
C LYS A 70 -8.88 -16.59 -0.24
N ASP A 71 -8.45 -16.78 -1.47
CA ASP A 71 -7.58 -17.87 -1.91
C ASP A 71 -6.07 -17.55 -1.85
N GLY A 72 -5.70 -16.51 -1.13
CA GLY A 72 -4.33 -16.04 -0.96
C GLY A 72 -4.22 -14.53 -0.96
N PHE A 73 -3.00 -14.01 -0.93
CA PHE A 73 -2.72 -12.57 -0.94
C PHE A 73 -1.51 -12.25 -1.81
N GLU A 74 -1.39 -10.98 -2.18
CA GLU A 74 -0.40 -10.50 -3.13
C GLU A 74 0.52 -9.47 -2.46
N LEU A 75 1.79 -9.58 -2.75
CA LEU A 75 2.82 -8.64 -2.33
C LEU A 75 3.58 -8.12 -3.56
N VAL A 76 4.10 -6.90 -3.46
CA VAL A 76 5.09 -6.38 -4.41
C VAL A 76 6.33 -5.98 -3.62
N VAL A 77 7.47 -6.55 -3.99
CA VAL A 77 8.72 -6.42 -3.26
C VAL A 77 9.75 -5.70 -4.11
N ARG A 78 10.17 -4.51 -3.64
CA ARG A 78 11.30 -3.78 -4.24
C ARG A 78 12.63 -4.37 -3.80
N LYS A 79 13.55 -4.53 -4.74
CA LYS A 79 14.89 -5.06 -4.52
C LYS A 79 15.80 -3.99 -3.90
N VAL A 80 15.98 -4.00 -2.57
CA VAL A 80 16.75 -2.96 -1.86
C VAL A 80 17.76 -3.47 -0.85
N GLY A 81 17.68 -4.73 -0.39
CA GLY A 81 18.57 -5.28 0.64
C GLY A 81 18.62 -6.81 0.62
N ASN A 82 19.34 -7.40 1.58
CA ASN A 82 19.61 -8.85 1.59
C ASN A 82 18.33 -9.69 1.57
N VAL A 83 17.36 -9.37 2.42
CA VAL A 83 16.09 -10.11 2.51
C VAL A 83 15.30 -9.98 1.21
N THR A 84 15.12 -8.76 0.70
CA THR A 84 14.39 -8.55 -0.56
C THR A 84 15.11 -9.15 -1.76
N ASN A 85 16.45 -9.15 -1.77
CA ASN A 85 17.24 -9.87 -2.80
C ASN A 85 17.02 -11.39 -2.73
N ALA A 86 16.83 -11.95 -1.53
CA ALA A 86 16.51 -13.38 -1.36
C ALA A 86 15.07 -13.67 -1.84
N ILE A 87 14.10 -12.82 -1.49
CA ILE A 87 12.71 -12.94 -1.97
C ILE A 87 12.65 -12.93 -3.51
N HIS A 88 13.45 -12.08 -4.16
CA HIS A 88 13.52 -11.99 -5.63
C HIS A 88 14.02 -13.27 -6.34
N LYS A 89 14.59 -14.21 -5.59
CA LYS A 89 15.04 -15.51 -6.14
C LYS A 89 13.97 -16.61 -6.02
N LEU A 90 12.90 -16.36 -5.27
CA LEU A 90 11.85 -17.34 -5.03
C LEU A 90 11.01 -17.59 -6.27
N LYS A 91 10.62 -18.83 -6.43
CA LYS A 91 9.80 -19.34 -7.54
C LYS A 91 8.53 -20.00 -7.01
N ALA A 92 7.58 -20.25 -7.89
CA ALA A 92 6.40 -21.03 -7.53
C ALA A 92 6.80 -22.38 -6.91
N GLY A 93 6.18 -22.73 -5.79
CA GLY A 93 6.47 -23.89 -4.96
C GLY A 93 7.43 -23.64 -3.79
N ASP A 94 8.22 -22.56 -3.81
CA ASP A 94 9.10 -22.22 -2.69
C ASP A 94 8.29 -21.78 -1.45
N LYS A 95 8.92 -21.90 -0.28
CA LYS A 95 8.34 -21.54 1.01
C LYS A 95 9.02 -20.31 1.61
N LEU A 96 8.22 -19.50 2.31
CA LEU A 96 8.69 -18.41 3.14
C LEU A 96 7.85 -18.32 4.41
N GLY A 97 8.33 -17.56 5.39
CA GLY A 97 7.60 -17.30 6.62
C GLY A 97 6.83 -15.99 6.56
N ILE A 98 5.63 -15.97 7.14
CA ILE A 98 4.78 -14.80 7.26
C ILE A 98 4.42 -14.58 8.71
N ARG A 99 4.69 -13.38 9.21
CA ARG A 99 4.14 -12.88 10.48
C ARG A 99 3.19 -11.72 10.21
N GLY A 100 2.11 -11.66 10.94
CA GLY A 100 1.06 -10.64 10.77
C GLY A 100 -0.32 -11.26 10.51
N PRO A 101 -1.27 -10.48 9.92
CA PRO A 101 -1.10 -9.12 9.44
C PRO A 101 -0.86 -8.12 10.58
N TYR A 102 -0.11 -7.06 10.30
CA TYR A 102 0.23 -6.01 11.26
C TYR A 102 -0.29 -4.66 10.80
N GLY A 103 -0.32 -3.70 11.76
CA GLY A 103 -0.86 -2.37 11.55
C GLY A 103 -2.36 -2.29 11.86
N ASN A 104 -2.73 -1.47 12.86
CA ASN A 104 -4.13 -1.21 13.19
C ASN A 104 -4.66 0.01 12.42
N GLY A 105 -3.79 0.92 11.98
CA GLY A 105 -4.12 2.00 11.06
C GLY A 105 -4.35 1.44 9.66
N CYS A 106 -5.61 1.12 9.38
CA CYS A 106 -6.08 0.60 8.09
C CYS A 106 -6.80 1.69 7.31
N TYR A 107 -7.02 1.47 6.02
CA TYR A 107 -7.93 2.33 5.27
C TYR A 107 -9.35 2.25 5.86
N PRO A 108 -10.07 3.39 5.93
CA PRO A 108 -11.35 3.48 6.61
C PRO A 108 -12.51 2.94 5.73
N THR A 109 -12.52 1.65 5.44
CA THR A 109 -13.46 1.03 4.49
C THR A 109 -14.92 1.33 4.79
N GLU A 110 -15.33 1.31 6.07
CA GLU A 110 -16.71 1.59 6.46
C GLU A 110 -17.04 3.09 6.50
N GLU A 111 -16.10 3.93 7.01
CA GLU A 111 -16.29 5.39 7.07
C GLU A 111 -16.29 6.03 5.68
N ALA A 112 -15.70 5.36 4.70
CA ALA A 112 -15.57 5.81 3.31
C ALA A 112 -16.82 5.49 2.46
N LYS A 113 -17.75 4.67 2.96
CA LYS A 113 -18.98 4.33 2.23
C LYS A 113 -19.80 5.58 1.90
N GLY A 114 -20.29 5.66 0.68
CA GLY A 114 -21.05 6.78 0.14
C GLY A 114 -20.22 8.04 -0.15
N LYS A 115 -18.90 8.03 0.13
CA LYS A 115 -18.03 9.18 -0.12
C LYS A 115 -17.28 9.05 -1.44
N ASN A 116 -16.90 10.18 -2.01
CA ASN A 116 -15.98 10.26 -3.13
C ASN A 116 -14.54 9.97 -2.63
N LEU A 117 -13.79 9.19 -3.38
CA LEU A 117 -12.47 8.72 -2.98
C LEU A 117 -11.43 9.14 -4.02
N ILE A 118 -10.32 9.72 -3.54
CA ILE A 118 -9.21 10.14 -4.38
C ILE A 118 -7.94 9.49 -3.85
N PHE A 119 -7.27 8.73 -4.70
CA PHE A 119 -5.98 8.11 -4.40
C PHE A 119 -4.87 8.83 -5.16
N ILE A 120 -3.85 9.28 -4.43
CA ILE A 120 -2.66 9.94 -5.00
C ILE A 120 -1.46 9.05 -4.72
N CYS A 121 -0.97 8.40 -5.77
CA CYS A 121 0.05 7.36 -5.70
C CYS A 121 1.36 7.84 -6.34
N GLY A 122 2.49 7.67 -5.65
CA GLY A 122 3.82 7.91 -6.21
C GLY A 122 4.64 6.63 -6.32
N GLY A 123 4.90 6.15 -7.54
CA GLY A 123 5.68 4.95 -7.78
C GLY A 123 5.15 3.74 -7.01
N ILE A 124 5.99 3.11 -6.17
CA ILE A 124 5.60 1.92 -5.39
C ILE A 124 4.50 2.22 -4.35
N GLY A 125 4.20 3.50 -4.05
CA GLY A 125 3.07 3.89 -3.20
C GLY A 125 1.70 3.42 -3.71
N LEU A 126 1.60 3.05 -4.98
CA LEU A 126 0.41 2.37 -5.51
C LEU A 126 0.17 1.02 -4.81
N VAL A 127 1.22 0.29 -4.43
CA VAL A 127 1.12 -1.08 -3.90
C VAL A 127 0.25 -1.17 -2.65
N PRO A 128 0.49 -0.41 -1.56
CA PRO A 128 -0.38 -0.45 -0.40
C PRO A 128 -1.78 0.12 -0.68
N GLN A 129 -1.92 1.11 -1.56
CA GLN A 129 -3.21 1.70 -1.90
C GLN A 129 -4.04 0.77 -2.80
N ARG A 130 -3.39 -0.04 -3.64
CA ARG A 130 -4.06 -1.00 -4.53
C ARG A 130 -4.96 -1.99 -3.76
N SER A 131 -4.59 -2.35 -2.54
CA SER A 131 -5.44 -3.19 -1.68
C SER A 131 -6.81 -2.54 -1.44
N PHE A 132 -6.84 -1.23 -1.17
CA PHE A 132 -8.08 -0.50 -0.95
C PHE A 132 -8.78 -0.13 -2.26
N ILE A 133 -8.04 0.29 -3.29
CA ILE A 133 -8.61 0.58 -4.62
C ILE A 133 -9.38 -0.65 -5.13
N ASN A 134 -8.76 -1.83 -5.09
CA ASN A 134 -9.42 -3.06 -5.52
C ASN A 134 -10.57 -3.46 -4.60
N TYR A 135 -10.47 -3.22 -3.29
CA TYR A 135 -11.60 -3.43 -2.37
C TYR A 135 -12.81 -2.56 -2.75
N VAL A 136 -12.58 -1.28 -3.07
CA VAL A 136 -13.61 -0.34 -3.54
C VAL A 136 -14.20 -0.82 -4.87
N LEU A 137 -13.37 -1.27 -5.82
CA LEU A 137 -13.83 -1.79 -7.10
C LEU A 137 -14.63 -3.10 -6.99
N ASP A 138 -14.29 -3.95 -6.00
CA ASP A 138 -15.01 -5.19 -5.69
C ASP A 138 -16.37 -4.91 -4.99
N ASN A 139 -16.53 -3.73 -4.36
CA ASN A 139 -17.74 -3.28 -3.66
C ASN A 139 -18.20 -1.92 -4.19
N ARG A 140 -18.23 -1.77 -5.51
CA ARG A 140 -18.30 -0.46 -6.18
C ARG A 140 -19.53 0.37 -5.79
N ASP A 141 -20.67 -0.26 -5.60
CA ASP A 141 -21.95 0.37 -5.28
C ASP A 141 -21.99 1.00 -3.87
N ASP A 142 -21.06 0.60 -2.99
CA ASP A 142 -20.96 1.13 -1.64
C ASP A 142 -20.28 2.51 -1.59
N TYR A 143 -19.62 2.96 -2.68
CA TYR A 143 -18.77 4.16 -2.70
C TYR A 143 -19.21 5.17 -3.76
N GLY A 144 -18.89 6.44 -3.54
CA GLY A 144 -19.08 7.51 -4.49
C GLY A 144 -18.09 7.46 -5.67
N GLU A 145 -17.75 8.60 -6.24
CA GLU A 145 -16.77 8.68 -7.32
C GLU A 145 -15.40 8.17 -6.90
N LEU A 146 -14.70 7.48 -7.78
CA LEU A 146 -13.38 6.95 -7.55
C LEU A 146 -12.38 7.58 -8.52
N THR A 147 -11.43 8.34 -8.00
CA THR A 147 -10.32 8.92 -8.76
C THR A 147 -9.00 8.35 -8.29
N VAL A 148 -8.14 7.95 -9.21
CA VAL A 148 -6.79 7.46 -8.93
C VAL A 148 -5.77 8.23 -9.75
N LEU A 149 -4.84 8.91 -9.08
CA LEU A 149 -3.70 9.58 -9.68
C LEU A 149 -2.44 8.75 -9.44
N LEU A 150 -1.71 8.44 -10.51
CA LEU A 150 -0.44 7.72 -10.43
C LEU A 150 0.68 8.54 -11.06
N GLY A 151 1.71 8.86 -10.26
CA GLY A 151 2.97 9.41 -10.76
C GLY A 151 4.06 8.36 -10.74
N THR A 152 4.79 8.20 -11.84
CA THR A 152 5.98 7.35 -11.90
C THR A 152 7.17 8.12 -12.50
N LYS A 153 8.39 7.68 -12.24
CA LYS A 153 9.57 8.41 -12.72
C LYS A 153 9.72 8.35 -14.23
N CYS A 154 9.45 7.19 -14.83
CA CYS A 154 9.49 6.96 -16.27
C CYS A 154 8.64 5.75 -16.65
N HIS A 155 8.33 5.55 -17.92
CA HIS A 155 7.43 4.49 -18.36
C HIS A 155 7.96 3.08 -18.03
N THR A 156 9.28 2.87 -18.01
CA THR A 156 9.90 1.56 -17.67
C THR A 156 9.78 1.20 -16.18
N GLN A 157 9.43 2.15 -15.31
CA GLN A 157 9.16 1.91 -13.90
C GLN A 157 7.68 1.69 -13.59
N ARG A 158 6.80 1.78 -14.59
CA ARG A 158 5.39 1.39 -14.44
C ARG A 158 5.30 -0.11 -14.13
N PHE A 159 4.31 -0.48 -13.36
CA PHE A 159 3.98 -1.87 -13.03
C PHE A 159 2.46 -2.04 -13.00
N PHE A 160 1.94 -3.27 -12.97
CA PHE A 160 0.52 -3.58 -13.14
C PHE A 160 -0.07 -3.14 -14.49
N HIS A 161 0.71 -3.12 -15.58
CA HIS A 161 0.28 -2.59 -16.89
C HIS A 161 -1.14 -2.99 -17.28
N SER A 162 -1.45 -4.30 -17.28
CA SER A 162 -2.78 -4.79 -17.69
C SER A 162 -3.91 -4.33 -16.77
N GLU A 163 -3.62 -4.09 -15.47
CA GLU A 163 -4.60 -3.58 -14.51
C GLU A 163 -4.83 -2.08 -14.71
N LEU A 164 -3.76 -1.30 -14.92
CA LEU A 164 -3.86 0.12 -15.23
C LEU A 164 -4.60 0.35 -16.55
N GLU A 165 -4.31 -0.45 -17.56
CA GLU A 165 -5.04 -0.42 -18.84
C GLU A 165 -6.51 -0.82 -18.69
N ALA A 166 -6.82 -1.72 -17.75
CA ALA A 166 -8.21 -2.05 -17.44
C ALA A 166 -8.91 -0.88 -16.72
N TRP A 167 -8.21 -0.17 -15.82
CA TRP A 167 -8.77 1.00 -15.14
C TRP A 167 -9.08 2.15 -16.13
N THR A 168 -8.23 2.40 -17.14
CA THR A 168 -8.50 3.44 -18.15
C THR A 168 -9.71 3.15 -19.02
N LYS A 169 -10.21 1.91 -19.07
CA LYS A 169 -11.34 1.47 -19.89
C LYS A 169 -12.65 1.39 -19.10
N ARG A 170 -12.61 1.63 -17.79
CA ARG A 170 -13.79 1.57 -16.92
C ARG A 170 -14.42 2.95 -16.81
N ASP A 171 -15.75 2.99 -16.80
CA ASP A 171 -16.53 4.22 -16.64
C ASP A 171 -16.76 4.60 -15.16
N ASP A 172 -16.41 3.69 -14.23
CA ASP A 172 -16.65 3.84 -12.78
C ASP A 172 -15.39 4.20 -11.98
N ILE A 173 -14.28 4.49 -12.66
CA ILE A 173 -13.03 5.00 -12.10
C ILE A 173 -12.43 6.07 -13.00
N HIS A 174 -12.09 7.21 -12.43
CA HIS A 174 -11.33 8.25 -13.13
C HIS A 174 -9.83 8.02 -12.87
N PHE A 175 -9.15 7.35 -13.80
CA PHE A 175 -7.71 7.04 -13.69
C PHE A 175 -6.88 8.00 -14.53
N LEU A 176 -5.96 8.70 -13.86
CA LEU A 176 -4.97 9.60 -14.49
C LEU A 176 -3.56 9.17 -14.11
N GLU A 177 -2.66 9.12 -15.09
CA GLU A 177 -1.26 8.84 -14.84
C GLU A 177 -0.33 9.89 -15.46
N THR A 178 0.84 10.06 -14.85
CA THR A 178 1.91 10.94 -15.33
C THR A 178 3.26 10.31 -15.10
N ILE A 179 4.26 10.71 -15.89
CA ILE A 179 5.65 10.35 -15.65
C ILE A 179 6.53 11.61 -15.55
N ASP A 180 7.56 11.56 -14.68
CA ASP A 180 8.46 12.71 -14.51
C ASP A 180 9.33 12.96 -15.75
N GLN A 181 9.73 11.87 -16.42
CA GLN A 181 10.63 11.90 -17.57
C GLN A 181 10.02 11.11 -18.73
N ALA A 182 9.50 11.84 -19.71
CA ALA A 182 8.97 11.26 -20.93
C ALA A 182 10.11 10.77 -21.85
N ASP A 183 9.81 9.74 -22.61
CA ASP A 183 10.58 9.25 -23.73
C ASP A 183 9.66 9.06 -24.95
N ASP A 184 10.23 8.64 -26.06
CA ASP A 184 9.51 8.48 -27.35
C ASP A 184 8.34 7.47 -27.29
N CYS A 185 8.24 6.69 -26.21
CA CYS A 185 7.18 5.68 -26.00
C CYS A 185 6.01 6.19 -25.13
N TRP A 186 6.05 7.46 -24.71
CA TRP A 186 5.07 8.02 -23.79
C TRP A 186 4.21 9.12 -24.44
N GLU A 187 2.89 8.90 -24.50
CA GLU A 187 1.92 9.86 -25.05
C GLU A 187 1.02 10.49 -23.96
N GLY A 188 1.24 10.13 -22.67
CA GLY A 188 0.44 10.61 -21.54
C GLY A 188 0.91 11.93 -20.93
N ASN A 189 0.43 12.21 -19.71
CA ASN A 189 0.86 13.41 -18.98
C ASN A 189 2.32 13.32 -18.59
N VAL A 190 3.00 14.48 -18.57
CA VAL A 190 4.41 14.61 -18.15
C VAL A 190 4.50 15.60 -17.00
N GLY A 191 5.23 15.22 -15.96
CA GLY A 191 5.44 15.98 -14.74
C GLY A 191 5.16 15.16 -13.48
N VAL A 192 5.37 15.77 -12.33
CA VAL A 192 5.11 15.13 -11.02
C VAL A 192 3.61 14.95 -10.76
N VAL A 193 3.24 14.03 -9.87
CA VAL A 193 1.83 13.66 -9.64
C VAL A 193 0.92 14.85 -9.29
N THR A 194 1.44 15.89 -8.65
CA THR A 194 0.66 17.10 -8.32
C THR A 194 0.15 17.86 -9.54
N THR A 195 0.76 17.68 -10.72
CA THR A 195 0.27 18.28 -11.98
C THR A 195 -1.07 17.68 -12.42
N LEU A 196 -1.47 16.56 -11.85
CA LEU A 196 -2.76 15.91 -12.11
C LEU A 196 -3.87 16.41 -11.18
N ILE A 197 -3.55 17.02 -10.03
CA ILE A 197 -4.56 17.49 -9.05
C ILE A 197 -5.55 18.48 -9.71
N PRO A 198 -5.13 19.49 -10.51
CA PRO A 198 -6.06 20.39 -11.21
C PRO A 198 -6.95 19.71 -12.26
N LYS A 199 -6.71 18.44 -12.59
CA LYS A 199 -7.51 17.66 -13.55
C LYS A 199 -8.55 16.76 -12.87
N ILE A 200 -8.62 16.79 -11.54
CA ILE A 200 -9.64 16.08 -10.77
C ILE A 200 -10.98 16.80 -10.97
N GLU A 201 -11.99 16.06 -11.39
CA GLU A 201 -13.35 16.60 -11.59
C GLU A 201 -14.17 16.56 -10.31
N THR A 202 -13.83 15.64 -9.39
CA THR A 202 -14.48 15.46 -8.08
C THR A 202 -14.14 16.64 -7.15
N GLU A 203 -15.12 17.15 -6.41
CA GLU A 203 -14.90 18.20 -5.41
C GLU A 203 -13.98 17.70 -4.28
N LEU A 204 -12.78 18.29 -4.19
CA LEU A 204 -11.73 17.87 -3.25
C LEU A 204 -12.13 18.05 -1.79
N SER A 205 -12.84 19.11 -1.45
CA SER A 205 -13.20 19.47 -0.07
C SER A 205 -14.12 18.45 0.60
N SER A 206 -14.92 17.73 -0.18
CA SER A 206 -15.87 16.70 0.27
C SER A 206 -15.37 15.26 0.13
N ALA A 207 -14.29 15.05 -0.63
CA ALA A 207 -13.72 13.74 -0.87
C ALA A 207 -12.80 13.26 0.25
N GLN A 208 -12.66 11.94 0.42
CA GLN A 208 -11.56 11.36 1.19
C GLN A 208 -10.35 11.13 0.29
N ILE A 209 -9.21 11.63 0.71
CA ILE A 209 -7.98 11.65 -0.08
C ILE A 209 -6.92 10.76 0.57
N PHE A 210 -6.41 9.82 -0.18
CA PHE A 210 -5.42 8.84 0.26
C PHE A 210 -4.11 9.07 -0.47
N VAL A 211 -3.03 9.35 0.27
CA VAL A 211 -1.71 9.68 -0.28
C VAL A 211 -0.70 8.61 0.11
N CYS A 212 0.03 8.10 -0.86
CA CYS A 212 1.16 7.19 -0.63
C CYS A 212 2.23 7.35 -1.71
N GLY A 213 3.48 7.56 -1.27
CA GLY A 213 4.60 7.76 -2.20
C GLY A 213 5.90 8.13 -1.48
N PRO A 214 6.90 8.61 -2.21
CA PRO A 214 8.17 9.03 -1.62
C PRO A 214 7.99 10.25 -0.71
N PRO A 215 8.85 10.45 0.31
CA PRO A 215 8.71 11.54 1.30
C PRO A 215 8.51 12.92 0.69
N ILE A 216 9.26 13.26 -0.34
CA ILE A 216 9.14 14.56 -1.01
C ILE A 216 7.76 14.81 -1.63
N MET A 217 7.07 13.74 -2.06
CA MET A 217 5.74 13.85 -2.67
C MET A 217 4.69 14.32 -1.65
N TYR A 218 4.73 13.81 -0.41
CA TYR A 218 3.78 14.22 0.62
C TYR A 218 3.77 15.73 0.82
N LYS A 219 4.96 16.33 0.90
CA LYS A 219 5.09 17.78 1.09
C LYS A 219 4.35 18.56 0.00
N PHE A 220 4.60 18.24 -1.27
CA PHE A 220 3.99 18.98 -2.38
C PHE A 220 2.52 18.65 -2.58
N VAL A 221 2.10 17.42 -2.32
CA VAL A 221 0.67 17.04 -2.36
C VAL A 221 -0.10 17.78 -1.27
N LEU A 222 0.41 17.78 -0.03
CA LEU A 222 -0.25 18.48 1.07
C LEU A 222 -0.35 19.98 0.83
N LEU A 223 0.70 20.63 0.31
CA LEU A 223 0.65 22.04 -0.07
C LEU A 223 -0.45 22.33 -1.10
N ALA A 224 -0.56 21.49 -2.13
CA ALA A 224 -1.61 21.64 -3.14
C ALA A 224 -3.01 21.44 -2.55
N LEU A 225 -3.19 20.44 -1.66
CA LEU A 225 -4.47 20.19 -1.00
C LEU A 225 -4.85 21.31 0.00
N GLU A 226 -3.87 21.96 0.63
CA GLU A 226 -4.09 23.14 1.48
C GLU A 226 -4.55 24.35 0.67
N GLU A 227 -3.98 24.59 -0.53
CA GLU A 227 -4.43 25.64 -1.45
C GLU A 227 -5.90 25.43 -1.85
N ASP A 228 -6.31 24.18 -2.05
CA ASP A 228 -7.70 23.79 -2.34
C ASP A 228 -8.59 23.67 -1.09
N LYS A 229 -8.07 24.05 0.09
CA LYS A 229 -8.77 24.06 1.39
C LYS A 229 -9.37 22.72 1.80
N VAL A 230 -8.70 21.62 1.44
CA VAL A 230 -9.13 20.27 1.84
C VAL A 230 -8.99 20.11 3.36
N PRO A 231 -10.05 19.69 4.08
CA PRO A 231 -9.98 19.45 5.52
C PRO A 231 -8.97 18.34 5.85
N HIS A 232 -8.11 18.57 6.86
CA HIS A 232 -7.08 17.60 7.26
C HIS A 232 -7.65 16.25 7.72
N GLU A 233 -8.87 16.24 8.24
CA GLU A 233 -9.61 15.04 8.62
C GLU A 233 -10.03 14.17 7.42
N ASN A 234 -10.03 14.72 6.22
CA ASN A 234 -10.33 13.99 4.98
C ASN A 234 -9.07 13.43 4.30
N ILE A 235 -7.88 13.73 4.81
CA ILE A 235 -6.61 13.31 4.22
C ILE A 235 -6.04 12.14 5.02
N TYR A 236 -5.66 11.08 4.35
CA TYR A 236 -5.01 9.90 4.92
C TYR A 236 -3.66 9.68 4.27
N LEU A 237 -2.63 9.49 5.09
CA LEU A 237 -1.26 9.25 4.66
C LEU A 237 -0.87 7.81 5.00
N ASN A 238 -0.35 7.07 4.04
CA ASN A 238 0.22 5.74 4.28
C ASN A 238 1.75 5.90 4.42
N LEU A 239 2.23 5.86 5.66
CA LEU A 239 3.62 6.18 6.01
C LEU A 239 4.45 4.92 6.20
N GLU A 240 5.68 4.97 5.74
CA GLU A 240 6.65 3.88 5.87
C GLU A 240 7.78 4.27 6.83
N ARG A 241 8.20 3.31 7.65
CA ARG A 241 9.39 3.40 8.50
C ARG A 241 10.13 2.07 8.49
N LYS A 242 11.42 2.13 8.83
CA LYS A 242 12.21 0.93 9.03
C LYS A 242 11.64 0.13 10.19
N MET A 243 11.25 -1.10 9.96
CA MET A 243 10.68 -1.99 10.97
C MET A 243 11.60 -3.18 11.24
N LYS A 244 11.46 -3.75 12.46
CA LYS A 244 12.18 -4.93 12.90
C LYS A 244 11.25 -5.94 13.57
N CYS A 245 10.42 -5.51 14.53
CA CYS A 245 9.58 -6.43 15.30
C CYS A 245 8.14 -6.53 14.75
N GLY A 246 7.61 -5.46 14.15
CA GLY A 246 6.23 -5.38 13.69
C GLY A 246 5.17 -5.24 14.80
N VAL A 247 5.57 -5.25 16.09
CA VAL A 247 4.68 -5.40 17.26
C VAL A 247 4.93 -4.34 18.35
N GLY A 248 5.45 -3.16 17.99
CA GLY A 248 5.59 -2.01 18.89
C GLY A 248 6.66 -2.13 19.98
N LYS A 249 7.62 -3.08 19.87
CA LYS A 249 8.60 -3.29 20.96
C LYS A 249 9.97 -2.64 20.72
N CYS A 250 10.44 -2.60 19.47
CA CYS A 250 11.84 -2.26 19.23
C CYS A 250 12.10 -0.77 18.98
N GLY A 251 11.07 0.06 18.79
CA GLY A 251 11.20 1.50 18.56
C GLY A 251 11.65 1.92 17.16
N HIS A 252 12.06 1.00 16.26
CA HIS A 252 12.61 1.37 14.95
C HIS A 252 11.63 2.11 14.03
N CYS A 253 10.33 1.88 14.19
CA CYS A 253 9.29 2.52 13.39
C CYS A 253 8.63 3.70 14.12
N GLN A 254 9.20 4.15 15.24
CA GLN A 254 8.64 5.24 16.02
C GLN A 254 8.73 6.57 15.27
N MET A 255 7.64 7.31 15.31
CA MET A 255 7.48 8.68 14.86
C MET A 255 6.88 9.46 16.03
N ASN A 256 7.65 10.30 16.72
CA ASN A 256 7.25 10.94 17.96
C ASN A 256 6.64 9.94 18.95
N ASP A 257 5.34 10.05 19.24
CA ASP A 257 4.58 9.19 20.16
C ASP A 257 3.88 7.99 19.46
N LYS A 258 4.04 7.85 18.13
CA LYS A 258 3.38 6.81 17.32
C LYS A 258 4.36 5.73 16.88
N TYR A 259 3.90 4.48 16.88
CA TYR A 259 4.59 3.37 16.24
C TYR A 259 3.87 3.00 14.93
N VAL A 260 4.52 3.19 13.79
CA VAL A 260 3.91 2.88 12.48
C VAL A 260 3.44 1.43 12.38
N CYS A 261 4.13 0.48 13.03
CA CYS A 261 3.72 -0.92 13.03
C CYS A 261 2.49 -1.23 13.91
N ILE A 262 2.07 -0.30 14.77
CA ILE A 262 0.89 -0.46 15.64
C ILE A 262 -0.22 0.47 15.22
N GLU A 263 0.01 1.80 15.30
CA GLU A 263 -1.03 2.79 15.02
C GLU A 263 -1.21 3.07 13.52
N GLY A 264 -0.18 2.79 12.70
CA GLY A 264 -0.20 2.91 11.25
C GLY A 264 -0.40 1.57 10.54
N PRO A 265 0.00 1.48 9.27
CA PRO A 265 0.73 2.49 8.48
C PRO A 265 -0.13 3.63 7.92
N VAL A 266 -1.46 3.49 7.92
CA VAL A 266 -2.38 4.53 7.46
C VAL A 266 -2.75 5.44 8.63
N PHE A 267 -2.49 6.73 8.49
CA PHE A 267 -2.81 7.74 9.48
C PHE A 267 -3.72 8.80 8.87
N ARG A 268 -4.70 9.27 9.63
CA ARG A 268 -5.43 10.49 9.28
C ARG A 268 -4.49 11.68 9.52
N TYR A 269 -4.40 12.60 8.56
CA TYR A 269 -3.44 13.71 8.64
C TYR A 269 -3.68 14.61 9.86
N SER A 270 -4.94 14.84 10.23
CA SER A 270 -5.31 15.58 11.46
C SER A 270 -4.74 14.97 12.74
N ASP A 271 -4.51 13.64 12.78
CA ASP A 271 -4.05 12.91 13.98
C ASP A 271 -2.51 12.93 14.13
N LEU A 272 -1.80 13.39 13.10
CA LEU A 272 -0.34 13.47 13.13
C LEU A 272 0.18 14.73 13.82
N GLY A 273 -0.67 15.73 14.04
CA GLY A 273 -0.28 17.01 14.65
C GLY A 273 0.86 17.67 13.87
N SER A 274 1.67 18.47 14.56
CA SER A 274 2.91 19.02 14.00
C SER A 274 4.03 17.97 14.08
N VAL A 275 3.97 16.89 13.29
CA VAL A 275 5.00 15.85 13.22
C VAL A 275 5.92 16.14 12.02
N PRO A 276 6.96 17.00 12.16
CA PRO A 276 7.87 17.32 11.05
C PRO A 276 8.62 16.09 10.53
N GLU A 277 8.72 15.05 11.36
CA GLU A 277 9.42 13.80 11.01
C GLU A 277 8.53 12.80 10.25
N ALA A 278 7.23 13.05 10.16
CA ALA A 278 6.31 12.15 9.44
C ALA A 278 6.37 12.36 7.93
N ILE A 279 6.76 13.56 7.50
CA ILE A 279 6.68 14.02 6.11
C ILE A 279 8.02 14.57 5.66
#